data_f9b7c15895ff69ea5e46fc8f17997d8c
#
_entry.id   f9b7c15895ff69ea5e46fc8f17997d8c
#
_cell.length_a   1.000
_cell.length_b   1.000
_cell.length_c   1.000
_cell.angle_alpha   90.00
_cell.angle_beta   90.00
_cell.angle_gamma   90.00
#
_symmetry.space_group_name_H-M   'P 1'
#
loop_
_entity.id
_entity.type
_entity.pdbx_description
1 polymer ?
#
loop_
_entity_poly.entity_id
_entity_poly.type
_entity_poly.pdbx_seq_one_letter_code
_entity_poly.pdbx_strand_id
1 'polypeptide(L)'
;MMKNNRLMKRRIIIISVMLLLPLAMGAQALKGSWFLDNSLLRNRLNPAFAPRANYFSIPVVSNLGVGVHGNIGPADFLYPKNGELYTFLNKNVSFDEFSRNLPKRPLVDLDVDTDILNFGFFTAKDSFWSFDLGLRVDGQVGLPRDFLLFAKQGMGASERTYSLKGFDIYQTSSIYASIGHSHDFSWLVKG
;
A
#
# COMPACT_ATOMS: atom_id res chain seq x y z
N MET A 1 -27.82 12.69 -28.13
CA MET A 1 -27.60 12.74 -26.65
C MET A 1 -26.96 11.49 -26.05
N MET A 2 -27.17 10.27 -26.58
CA MET A 2 -26.61 9.00 -26.05
C MET A 2 -25.09 8.79 -26.26
N LYS A 3 -24.45 9.40 -27.26
CA LYS A 3 -23.03 9.22 -27.57
C LYS A 3 -22.09 9.86 -26.52
N ASN A 4 -22.54 10.98 -25.92
CA ASN A 4 -21.77 11.72 -24.90
C ASN A 4 -21.68 10.96 -23.56
N ASN A 5 -22.73 10.21 -23.21
CA ASN A 5 -22.79 9.44 -21.96
C ASN A 5 -21.79 8.25 -21.96
N ARG A 6 -21.54 7.64 -23.11
CA ARG A 6 -20.58 6.53 -23.25
C ARG A 6 -19.13 7.03 -23.13
N LEU A 7 -18.84 8.19 -23.68
CA LEU A 7 -17.51 8.82 -23.59
C LEU A 7 -17.20 9.27 -22.15
N MET A 8 -18.20 9.82 -21.46
CA MET A 8 -18.06 10.24 -20.06
C MET A 8 -17.86 9.04 -19.15
N LYS A 9 -18.59 7.95 -19.31
CA LYS A 9 -18.39 6.69 -18.56
C LYS A 9 -17.01 6.09 -18.81
N ARG A 10 -16.51 6.08 -20.04
CA ARG A 10 -15.16 5.63 -20.37
C ARG A 10 -14.07 6.49 -19.68
N ARG A 11 -14.24 7.80 -19.68
CA ARG A 11 -13.28 8.72 -19.00
C ARG A 11 -13.28 8.50 -17.50
N ILE A 12 -14.43 8.33 -16.87
CA ILE A 12 -14.55 8.04 -15.43
C ILE A 12 -13.86 6.70 -15.10
N ILE A 13 -14.07 5.66 -15.90
CA ILE A 13 -13.41 4.37 -15.71
C ILE A 13 -11.90 4.49 -15.85
N ILE A 14 -11.40 5.20 -16.85
CA ILE A 14 -9.97 5.40 -17.07
C ILE A 14 -9.35 6.19 -15.89
N ILE A 15 -10.01 7.24 -15.44
CA ILE A 15 -9.56 8.04 -14.29
C ILE A 15 -9.57 7.21 -13.01
N SER A 16 -10.61 6.40 -12.79
CA SER A 16 -10.69 5.48 -11.63
C SER A 16 -9.59 4.42 -11.67
N VAL A 17 -9.29 3.86 -12.84
CA VAL A 17 -8.19 2.89 -13.01
C VAL A 17 -6.83 3.57 -12.80
N MET A 18 -6.63 4.79 -13.33
CA MET A 18 -5.40 5.56 -13.09
C MET A 18 -5.20 5.96 -11.62
N LEU A 19 -6.28 6.23 -10.88
CA LEU A 19 -6.24 6.50 -9.44
C LEU A 19 -5.95 5.24 -8.60
N LEU A 20 -6.33 4.06 -9.10
CA LEU A 20 -6.09 2.78 -8.42
C LEU A 20 -4.71 2.18 -8.72
N LEU A 21 -4.10 2.53 -9.86
CA LEU A 21 -2.76 2.05 -10.23
C LEU A 21 -1.65 2.39 -9.21
N PRO A 22 -1.55 3.62 -8.66
CA PRO A 22 -0.55 3.93 -7.65
C PRO A 22 -0.75 3.18 -6.33
N LEU A 23 -1.98 2.79 -5.98
CA LEU A 23 -2.25 2.00 -4.78
C LEU A 23 -1.68 0.56 -4.86
N ALA A 24 -1.63 0.00 -6.07
CA ALA A 24 -1.01 -1.31 -6.29
C ALA A 24 0.53 -1.28 -6.30
N MET A 25 1.14 -0.11 -6.52
CA MET A 25 2.59 0.06 -6.60
C MET A 25 3.24 0.37 -5.25
N GLY A 26 2.48 0.81 -4.24
CA GLY A 26 3.01 1.23 -2.94
C GLY A 26 3.73 0.12 -2.17
N ALA A 27 3.27 -1.12 -2.26
CA ALA A 27 3.91 -2.27 -1.61
C ALA A 27 5.28 -2.66 -2.20
N GLN A 28 5.61 -2.17 -3.40
CA GLN A 28 6.88 -2.48 -4.09
C GLN A 28 7.86 -1.30 -4.08
N ALA A 29 7.44 -0.10 -3.68
CA ALA A 29 8.22 1.12 -3.82
C ALA A 29 9.57 1.05 -3.09
N LEU A 30 9.61 0.54 -1.87
CA LEU A 30 10.85 0.39 -1.11
C LEU A 30 11.76 -0.69 -1.69
N LYS A 31 11.21 -1.83 -2.11
CA LYS A 31 12.00 -2.91 -2.74
C LYS A 31 12.48 -2.54 -4.13
N GLY A 32 11.67 -1.78 -4.88
CA GLY A 32 12.05 -1.28 -6.21
C GLY A 32 13.19 -0.27 -6.16
N SER A 33 13.28 0.55 -5.10
CA SER A 33 14.36 1.54 -4.95
C SER A 33 15.74 0.90 -4.75
N TRP A 34 15.81 -0.37 -4.35
CA TRP A 34 17.06 -1.14 -4.30
C TRP A 34 17.77 -1.22 -5.67
N PHE A 35 17.00 -1.29 -6.75
CA PHE A 35 17.51 -1.39 -8.12
C PHE A 35 17.73 -0.03 -8.79
N LEU A 36 17.34 1.07 -8.15
CA LEU A 36 17.47 2.41 -8.71
C LEU A 36 18.74 3.09 -8.18
N ASP A 37 19.80 3.12 -8.98
CA ASP A 37 21.12 3.65 -8.58
C ASP A 37 21.13 5.09 -8.07
N ASN A 38 20.15 5.91 -8.46
CA ASN A 38 20.02 7.31 -8.04
C ASN A 38 18.90 7.54 -7.02
N SER A 39 18.30 6.49 -6.47
CA SER A 39 17.25 6.65 -5.47
C SER A 39 17.83 7.07 -4.12
N LEU A 40 17.35 8.19 -3.59
CA LEU A 40 17.68 8.67 -2.24
C LEU A 40 17.24 7.68 -1.15
N LEU A 41 16.35 6.75 -1.49
CA LEU A 41 15.81 5.74 -0.55
C LEU A 41 16.74 4.53 -0.38
N ARG A 42 17.77 4.38 -1.22
CA ARG A 42 18.71 3.22 -1.11
C ARG A 42 19.50 3.20 0.18
N ASN A 43 19.94 4.37 0.65
CA ASN A 43 20.67 4.48 1.91
C ASN A 43 19.81 4.11 3.12
N ARG A 44 18.48 4.28 3.05
CA ARG A 44 17.55 3.81 4.09
C ARG A 44 17.45 2.29 4.14
N LEU A 45 17.56 1.63 2.98
CA LEU A 45 17.56 0.17 2.88
C LEU A 45 18.90 -0.44 3.30
N ASN A 46 20.00 0.24 2.95
CA ASN A 46 21.35 -0.13 3.34
C ASN A 46 22.23 1.12 3.40
N PRO A 47 22.70 1.51 4.59
CA PRO A 47 23.58 2.69 4.77
C PRO A 47 24.86 2.66 3.94
N ALA A 48 25.32 1.49 3.49
CA ALA A 48 26.48 1.37 2.59
C ALA A 48 26.23 1.95 1.19
N PHE A 49 24.98 2.17 0.80
CA PHE A 49 24.61 2.80 -0.48
C PHE A 49 24.49 4.31 -0.34
N ALA A 50 25.57 4.99 -0.01
CA ALA A 50 25.57 6.45 0.00
C ALA A 50 25.14 7.00 -1.38
N PRO A 51 24.32 8.06 -1.43
CA PRO A 51 24.04 8.78 -2.66
C PRO A 51 25.30 9.36 -3.27
N ARG A 52 25.27 9.66 -4.57
CA ARG A 52 26.43 10.24 -5.28
C ARG A 52 26.60 11.75 -5.06
N ALA A 53 25.60 12.40 -4.46
CA ALA A 53 25.58 13.85 -4.23
C ALA A 53 24.88 14.19 -2.91
N ASN A 54 25.12 15.39 -2.42
CA ASN A 54 24.34 15.96 -1.34
C ASN A 54 22.89 16.10 -1.78
N TYR A 55 21.95 15.90 -0.87
CA TYR A 55 20.53 16.02 -1.16
C TYR A 55 19.76 16.66 0.01
N PHE A 56 18.65 17.26 -0.35
CA PHE A 56 17.62 17.70 0.58
C PHE A 56 16.26 17.27 0.02
N SER A 57 15.47 16.64 0.83
CA SER A 57 14.16 16.13 0.47
C SER A 57 13.07 17.10 0.90
N ILE A 58 12.17 17.41 -0.04
CA ILE A 58 11.01 18.25 0.28
C ILE A 58 9.98 17.38 0.99
N PRO A 59 9.48 17.80 2.18
CA PRO A 59 8.49 17.02 2.94
C PRO A 59 7.29 16.61 2.08
N VAL A 60 6.81 15.39 2.29
CA VAL A 60 5.66 14.78 1.61
C VAL A 60 5.87 14.54 0.11
N VAL A 61 6.47 15.49 -0.61
CA VAL A 61 6.64 15.43 -2.08
C VAL A 61 7.70 14.42 -2.49
N SER A 62 8.79 14.34 -1.72
CA SER A 62 9.93 13.48 -2.08
C SER A 62 9.75 12.02 -1.63
N ASN A 63 8.97 11.79 -0.58
CA ASN A 63 8.67 10.45 -0.11
C ASN A 63 7.29 10.42 0.56
N LEU A 64 6.36 9.78 -0.09
CA LEU A 64 5.06 9.42 0.44
C LEU A 64 4.80 7.96 0.06
N GLY A 65 4.85 7.09 1.05
CA GLY A 65 4.45 5.69 0.92
C GLY A 65 3.01 5.51 1.40
N VAL A 66 2.21 4.81 0.61
CA VAL A 66 0.87 4.37 1.03
C VAL A 66 0.75 2.90 0.68
N GLY A 67 0.49 2.08 1.67
CA GLY A 67 0.30 0.65 1.52
C GLY A 67 -1.10 0.23 1.95
N VAL A 68 -1.64 -0.76 1.25
CA VAL A 68 -2.89 -1.44 1.61
C VAL A 68 -2.59 -2.94 1.59
N HIS A 69 -2.73 -3.57 2.73
CA HIS A 69 -2.47 -4.99 2.93
C HIS A 69 -3.69 -5.64 3.57
N GLY A 70 -3.65 -6.93 3.79
CA GLY A 70 -4.72 -7.62 4.47
C GLY A 70 -4.86 -9.06 4.03
N ASN A 71 -5.84 -9.73 4.59
CA ASN A 71 -6.19 -11.09 4.21
C ASN A 71 -7.45 -11.16 3.34
N ILE A 72 -7.97 -10.01 2.93
CA ILE A 72 -9.01 -9.87 1.91
C ILE A 72 -8.50 -8.98 0.79
N GLY A 73 -8.85 -9.35 -0.43
CA GLY A 73 -8.41 -8.63 -1.62
C GLY A 73 -9.43 -8.71 -2.76
N PRO A 74 -9.14 -8.12 -3.92
CA PRO A 74 -10.04 -8.16 -5.07
C PRO A 74 -10.48 -9.57 -5.47
N ALA A 75 -9.63 -10.59 -5.28
CA ALA A 75 -9.93 -11.97 -5.61
C ALA A 75 -11.06 -12.59 -4.76
N ASP A 76 -11.31 -12.06 -3.57
CA ASP A 76 -12.41 -12.51 -2.72
C ASP A 76 -13.76 -11.95 -3.16
N PHE A 77 -13.76 -10.89 -3.98
CA PHE A 77 -14.95 -10.18 -4.42
C PHE A 77 -15.22 -10.29 -5.92
N LEU A 78 -14.25 -10.76 -6.69
CA LEU A 78 -14.31 -10.87 -8.15
C LEU A 78 -14.14 -12.32 -8.60
N TYR A 79 -15.10 -12.80 -9.38
CA TYR A 79 -15.22 -14.20 -9.79
C TYR A 79 -15.18 -14.32 -11.32
N PRO A 80 -14.06 -14.77 -11.90
CA PRO A 80 -14.02 -15.04 -13.34
C PRO A 80 -14.78 -16.34 -13.64
N LYS A 81 -15.80 -16.27 -14.49
CA LYS A 81 -16.61 -17.41 -14.96
C LYS A 81 -16.96 -17.22 -16.42
N ASN A 82 -16.77 -18.26 -17.23
CA ASN A 82 -17.12 -18.29 -18.65
C ASN A 82 -16.55 -17.12 -19.47
N GLY A 83 -15.35 -16.64 -19.12
CA GLY A 83 -14.72 -15.50 -19.79
C GLY A 83 -15.23 -14.13 -19.35
N GLU A 84 -16.14 -14.05 -18.39
CA GLU A 84 -16.67 -12.82 -17.80
C GLU A 84 -16.22 -12.69 -16.33
N LEU A 85 -16.17 -11.46 -15.85
CA LEU A 85 -15.83 -11.14 -14.47
C LEU A 85 -17.10 -10.70 -13.71
N TYR A 86 -17.48 -11.49 -12.73
CA TYR A 86 -18.63 -11.22 -11.87
C TYR A 86 -18.19 -10.70 -10.50
N THR A 87 -18.92 -9.73 -9.97
CA THR A 87 -18.76 -9.34 -8.56
C THR A 87 -19.45 -10.37 -7.66
N PHE A 88 -19.02 -10.43 -6.41
CA PHE A 88 -19.65 -11.29 -5.39
C PHE A 88 -21.16 -11.06 -5.24
N LEU A 89 -21.68 -9.88 -5.57
CA LEU A 89 -23.10 -9.55 -5.52
C LEU A 89 -23.93 -10.18 -6.66
N ASN A 90 -23.25 -10.62 -7.73
CA ASN A 90 -23.94 -11.20 -8.88
C ASN A 90 -24.60 -12.54 -8.51
N LYS A 91 -25.76 -12.82 -9.08
CA LYS A 91 -26.51 -14.06 -8.88
C LYS A 91 -25.76 -15.33 -9.33
N ASN A 92 -24.83 -15.19 -10.28
CA ASN A 92 -24.00 -16.27 -10.78
C ASN A 92 -22.91 -16.70 -9.79
N VAL A 93 -22.69 -15.95 -8.73
CA VAL A 93 -21.82 -16.31 -7.60
C VAL A 93 -22.72 -16.77 -6.46
N SER A 94 -22.60 -18.04 -6.06
CA SER A 94 -23.44 -18.58 -4.96
C SER A 94 -23.00 -18.04 -3.60
N PHE A 95 -23.89 -18.09 -2.62
CA PHE A 95 -23.57 -17.72 -1.24
C PHE A 95 -22.49 -18.61 -0.66
N ASP A 96 -22.55 -19.92 -0.91
CA ASP A 96 -21.59 -20.90 -0.40
C ASP A 96 -20.20 -20.70 -1.00
N GLU A 97 -20.12 -20.34 -2.28
CA GLU A 97 -18.87 -20.02 -2.95
C GLU A 97 -18.24 -18.78 -2.34
N PHE A 98 -18.98 -17.70 -2.18
CA PHE A 98 -18.51 -16.47 -1.54
C PHE A 98 -18.10 -16.73 -0.07
N SER A 99 -18.95 -17.42 0.68
CA SER A 99 -18.68 -17.74 2.09
C SER A 99 -17.42 -18.57 2.28
N ARG A 100 -17.12 -19.52 1.41
CA ARG A 100 -15.91 -20.36 1.50
C ARG A 100 -14.63 -19.58 1.25
N ASN A 101 -14.67 -18.61 0.35
CA ASN A 101 -13.50 -17.80 -0.01
C ASN A 101 -13.17 -16.73 1.04
N LEU A 102 -14.17 -16.27 1.80
CA LEU A 102 -13.93 -15.29 2.84
C LEU A 102 -13.15 -15.86 4.03
N PRO A 103 -12.11 -15.17 4.51
CA PRO A 103 -11.42 -15.53 5.74
C PRO A 103 -12.36 -15.47 6.94
N LYS A 104 -12.02 -16.21 7.99
CA LYS A 104 -12.81 -16.20 9.25
C LYS A 104 -12.84 -14.84 9.90
N ARG A 105 -11.74 -14.08 9.80
CA ARG A 105 -11.61 -12.73 10.31
C ARG A 105 -11.02 -11.86 9.19
N PRO A 106 -11.86 -11.17 8.42
CA PRO A 106 -11.39 -10.25 7.39
C PRO A 106 -10.66 -9.06 7.99
N LEU A 107 -9.46 -8.77 7.50
CA LEU A 107 -8.60 -7.69 7.96
C LEU A 107 -8.12 -6.86 6.77
N VAL A 108 -8.12 -5.55 6.95
CA VAL A 108 -7.51 -4.59 6.02
C VAL A 108 -6.53 -3.73 6.82
N ASP A 109 -5.29 -3.71 6.38
CA ASP A 109 -4.21 -2.91 6.94
C ASP A 109 -3.91 -1.76 5.98
N LEU A 110 -3.75 -0.57 6.53
CA LEU A 110 -3.35 0.64 5.83
C LEU A 110 -2.06 1.14 6.46
N ASP A 111 -1.06 1.43 5.67
CA ASP A 111 0.16 2.08 6.11
C ASP A 111 0.44 3.34 5.30
N VAL A 112 0.83 4.38 5.99
CA VAL A 112 1.28 5.64 5.41
C VAL A 112 2.62 6.00 6.03
N ASP A 113 3.61 6.21 5.18
CA ASP A 113 4.95 6.62 5.58
C ASP A 113 5.34 7.88 4.78
N THR A 114 5.84 8.91 5.47
CA THR A 114 6.30 10.13 4.82
C THR A 114 7.45 10.77 5.57
N ASP A 115 8.37 11.36 4.82
CA ASP A 115 9.45 12.16 5.39
C ASP A 115 8.94 13.57 5.72
N ILE A 116 9.26 14.01 6.95
CA ILE A 116 9.09 15.40 7.38
C ILE A 116 10.34 16.18 6.99
N LEU A 117 11.53 15.59 7.22
CA LEU A 117 12.82 16.17 6.89
C LEU A 117 13.78 15.03 6.56
N ASN A 118 14.41 15.12 5.40
CA ASN A 118 15.42 14.16 5.01
C ASN A 118 16.51 14.89 4.20
N PHE A 119 17.75 14.81 4.64
CA PHE A 119 18.89 15.38 3.94
C PHE A 119 20.15 14.56 4.17
N GLY A 120 21.09 14.68 3.25
CA GLY A 120 22.37 14.04 3.36
C GLY A 120 23.46 14.84 2.66
N PHE A 121 24.65 14.77 3.21
CA PHE A 121 25.78 15.54 2.73
C PHE A 121 27.12 14.84 2.95
N PHE A 122 28.05 15.14 2.07
CA PHE A 122 29.44 14.73 2.22
C PHE A 122 30.20 15.73 3.08
N THR A 123 30.86 15.26 4.13
CA THR A 123 31.80 16.06 4.94
C THR A 123 33.22 15.98 4.40
N ALA A 124 33.55 14.87 3.74
CA ALA A 124 34.80 14.63 3.04
C ALA A 124 34.47 13.78 1.81
N LYS A 125 35.49 13.59 0.95
CA LYS A 125 35.33 12.86 -0.31
C LYS A 125 34.69 11.47 -0.14
N ASP A 126 35.00 10.79 0.97
CA ASP A 126 34.64 9.39 1.23
C ASP A 126 33.72 9.24 2.48
N SER A 127 33.20 10.34 3.03
CA SER A 127 32.42 10.35 4.27
C SER A 127 31.09 11.04 4.05
N PHE A 128 30.01 10.29 4.15
CA PHE A 128 28.64 10.76 3.93
C PHE A 128 27.82 10.64 5.21
N TRP A 129 27.08 11.70 5.52
CA TRP A 129 26.13 11.75 6.63
C TRP A 129 24.70 11.92 6.11
N SER A 130 23.76 11.25 6.74
CA SER A 130 22.33 11.41 6.47
C SER A 130 21.56 11.65 7.76
N PHE A 131 20.52 12.47 7.65
CA PHE A 131 19.55 12.71 8.69
C PHE A 131 18.14 12.49 8.12
N ASP A 132 17.30 11.82 8.88
CA ASP A 132 15.95 11.48 8.47
C ASP A 132 15.01 11.65 9.66
N LEU A 133 13.93 12.40 9.46
CA LEU A 133 12.81 12.57 10.38
C LEU A 133 11.54 12.28 9.60
N GLY A 134 10.78 11.31 10.05
CA GLY A 134 9.58 10.91 9.33
C GLY A 134 8.41 10.56 10.24
N LEU A 135 7.27 10.41 9.64
CA LEU A 135 6.00 10.00 10.24
C LEU A 135 5.56 8.69 9.59
N ARG A 136 5.16 7.74 10.44
CA ARG A 136 4.49 6.51 10.01
C ARG A 136 3.16 6.37 10.73
N VAL A 137 2.14 6.06 9.95
CA VAL A 137 0.80 5.75 10.45
C VAL A 137 0.40 4.38 9.94
N ASP A 138 0.18 3.46 10.85
CA ASP A 138 -0.29 2.11 10.58
C ASP A 138 -1.71 1.99 11.11
N GLY A 139 -2.65 1.57 10.28
CA GLY A 139 -4.05 1.35 10.63
C GLY A 139 -4.48 -0.07 10.26
N GLN A 140 -5.27 -0.70 11.12
CA GLN A 140 -5.88 -1.98 10.85
C GLN A 140 -7.38 -1.91 11.10
N VAL A 141 -8.16 -2.41 10.17
CA VAL A 141 -9.61 -2.54 10.30
C VAL A 141 -10.00 -4.01 10.20
N GLY A 142 -10.53 -4.54 11.28
CA GLY A 142 -11.20 -5.82 11.31
C GLY A 142 -12.66 -5.66 10.88
N LEU A 143 -13.10 -6.47 9.91
CA LEU A 143 -14.48 -6.47 9.45
C LEU A 143 -15.21 -7.73 9.93
N PRO A 144 -16.43 -7.61 10.48
CA PRO A 144 -17.24 -8.78 10.79
C PRO A 144 -17.49 -9.57 9.51
N ARG A 145 -17.13 -10.84 9.50
CA ARG A 145 -17.38 -11.74 8.36
C ARG A 145 -18.87 -11.76 7.98
N ASP A 146 -19.72 -11.78 8.99
CA ASP A 146 -21.18 -11.80 8.81
C ASP A 146 -21.73 -10.53 8.15
N PHE A 147 -21.04 -9.38 8.30
CA PHE A 147 -21.38 -8.17 7.57
C PHE A 147 -21.22 -8.35 6.04
N LEU A 148 -20.12 -8.99 5.62
CA LEU A 148 -19.89 -9.28 4.20
C LEU A 148 -20.86 -10.33 3.67
N LEU A 149 -21.21 -11.34 4.47
CA LEU A 149 -22.20 -12.33 4.13
C LEU A 149 -23.61 -11.72 4.02
N PHE A 150 -23.95 -10.80 4.91
CA PHE A 150 -25.17 -10.03 4.85
C PHE A 150 -25.24 -9.17 3.56
N ALA A 151 -24.15 -8.50 3.20
CA ALA A 151 -24.07 -7.73 1.96
C ALA A 151 -24.35 -8.59 0.72
N LYS A 152 -23.93 -9.88 0.72
CA LYS A 152 -24.22 -10.83 -0.36
C LYS A 152 -25.68 -11.27 -0.40
N GLN A 153 -26.26 -11.56 0.74
CA GLN A 153 -27.56 -12.23 0.83
C GLN A 153 -28.74 -11.24 1.00
N GLY A 154 -28.51 -10.08 1.62
CA GLY A 154 -29.54 -9.10 1.97
C GLY A 154 -30.43 -9.56 3.13
N MET A 155 -31.44 -8.76 3.43
CA MET A 155 -32.37 -9.01 4.56
C MET A 155 -33.47 -10.03 4.26
N GLY A 156 -33.68 -10.42 3.01
CA GLY A 156 -34.87 -11.15 2.59
C GLY A 156 -34.78 -12.67 2.50
N ALA A 157 -33.63 -13.27 2.78
CA ALA A 157 -33.40 -14.64 2.32
C ALA A 157 -33.38 -15.73 3.40
N SER A 158 -33.37 -15.43 4.69
CA SER A 158 -33.47 -16.44 5.75
C SER A 158 -33.61 -15.83 7.15
N GLU A 159 -34.10 -16.61 8.10
CA GLU A 159 -34.08 -16.32 9.56
C GLU A 159 -32.64 -16.34 10.15
N ARG A 160 -31.64 -15.90 9.36
CA ARG A 160 -30.23 -15.95 9.76
C ARG A 160 -29.89 -14.76 10.63
N THR A 161 -29.35 -15.00 11.78
CA THR A 161 -28.76 -13.98 12.64
C THR A 161 -27.35 -13.68 12.18
N TYR A 162 -27.05 -12.40 11.92
CA TYR A 162 -25.72 -11.92 11.57
C TYR A 162 -25.07 -11.28 12.78
N SER A 163 -23.85 -11.66 13.06
CA SER A 163 -23.06 -11.11 14.17
C SER A 163 -22.15 -9.98 13.68
N LEU A 164 -22.22 -8.83 14.32
CA LEU A 164 -21.27 -7.74 14.08
C LEU A 164 -20.02 -7.82 14.97
N LYS A 165 -19.83 -8.93 15.69
CA LYS A 165 -18.60 -9.17 16.46
C LYS A 165 -17.39 -9.23 15.53
N GLY A 166 -16.26 -8.63 15.97
CA GLY A 166 -15.02 -8.58 15.18
C GLY A 166 -14.89 -7.33 14.33
N PHE A 167 -15.72 -6.30 14.58
CA PHE A 167 -15.42 -4.95 14.10
C PHE A 167 -14.39 -4.34 15.04
N ASP A 168 -13.18 -4.21 14.56
CA ASP A 168 -12.06 -3.68 15.30
C ASP A 168 -11.38 -2.58 14.46
N ILE A 169 -11.02 -1.48 15.10
CA ILE A 169 -10.16 -0.46 14.49
C ILE A 169 -8.95 -0.29 15.39
N TYR A 170 -7.79 -0.45 14.84
CA TYR A 170 -6.52 -0.23 15.48
C TYR A 170 -5.69 0.76 14.68
N GLN A 171 -5.07 1.73 15.35
CA GLN A 171 -4.19 2.69 14.72
C GLN A 171 -2.97 2.94 15.59
N THR A 172 -1.82 3.00 14.96
CA THR A 172 -0.56 3.45 15.55
C THR A 172 0.02 4.57 14.73
N SER A 173 0.43 5.64 15.38
CA SER A 173 1.16 6.73 14.75
C SER A 173 2.51 6.87 15.44
N SER A 174 3.58 6.93 14.67
CA SER A 174 4.95 7.06 15.17
C SER A 174 5.73 8.11 14.40
N ILE A 175 6.51 8.89 15.13
CA ILE A 175 7.53 9.75 14.56
C ILE A 175 8.87 9.05 14.78
N TYR A 176 9.68 8.95 13.74
CA TYR A 176 11.02 8.39 13.84
C TYR A 176 12.07 9.42 13.42
N ALA A 177 13.24 9.31 14.01
CA ALA A 177 14.42 10.06 13.61
C ALA A 177 15.58 9.10 13.46
N SER A 178 16.35 9.28 12.40
CA SER A 178 17.58 8.51 12.18
C SER A 178 18.75 9.38 11.77
N ILE A 179 19.93 8.96 12.17
CA ILE A 179 21.21 9.53 11.74
C ILE A 179 22.02 8.40 11.16
N GLY A 180 22.47 8.55 9.93
CA GLY A 180 23.29 7.59 9.23
C GLY A 180 24.66 8.17 8.90
N HIS A 181 25.69 7.32 8.97
CA HIS A 181 27.04 7.65 8.50
C HIS A 181 27.55 6.48 7.65
N SER A 182 28.08 6.79 6.49
CA SER A 182 28.81 5.82 5.68
C SER A 182 30.17 6.37 5.28
N HIS A 183 31.15 5.48 5.24
CA HIS A 183 32.54 5.80 4.85
C HIS A 183 33.02 4.77 3.84
N ASP A 184 33.63 5.25 2.77
CA ASP A 184 34.22 4.38 1.75
C ASP A 184 35.64 3.94 2.18
N PHE A 185 35.81 2.65 2.39
CA PHE A 185 37.08 2.01 2.71
C PHE A 185 37.73 1.35 1.49
N SER A 186 37.43 1.82 0.29
CA SER A 186 37.96 1.23 -0.96
C SER A 186 39.51 1.17 -1.01
N TRP A 187 40.17 2.01 -0.23
CA TRP A 187 41.65 1.98 -0.09
C TRP A 187 42.17 0.69 0.59
N LEU A 188 41.35 0.03 1.41
CA LEU A 188 41.70 -1.25 2.06
C LEU A 188 41.68 -2.45 1.08
N VAL A 189 40.98 -2.33 -0.02
CA VAL A 189 40.78 -3.44 -0.97
C VAL A 189 41.72 -3.31 -2.18
N LYS A 190 42.38 -2.20 -2.34
CA LYS A 190 43.39 -1.94 -3.38
C LYS A 190 44.80 -2.37 -2.94
N GLY A 191 44.92 -3.60 -2.45
CA GLY A 191 46.15 -4.24 -2.17
C GLY A 191 46.43 -5.34 -3.16
#